data_2b6071a512ae441ea99a0d7e76c67d0e
#
_entry.id   2b6071a512ae441ea99a0d7e76c67d0e
#
_cell.length_a   1.000
_cell.length_b   1.000
_cell.length_c   1.000
_cell.angle_alpha   90.00
_cell.angle_beta   90.00
_cell.angle_gamma   90.00
#
_symmetry.space_group_name_H-M   'P 1'
#
loop_
_entity.id
_entity.type
_entity.pdbx_description
1 polymer ?
#
loop_
_entity_poly.entity_id
_entity_poly.type
_entity_poly.pdbx_seq_one_letter_code
_entity_poly.pdbx_strand_id
1 'polypeptide(L)'
;MYALRTYAMELFSRKIYSRISSEMAMTAMLAESDYFEEHQQADLFNRYFDIITIKKSLPSILTNGFTFLLQAIIGFTVVSFYHFYFMLYCLALILLIWLIWRIWGWAAINTSFSLSQSKYDTASWLQSLAVTNESYRTTLNPTFAIEETDRLVSEHIACQMRHFRYTFAQLLSFLFLYAAASAILLGVGGWLVIAGELTLGQLVAAELIMLAILVGLPQVAGYLDSFFDVCAAVEEISRFREVETQLPAKATAVPVPKDFTAVFKAVKFSRFNRAKTFDFTLPAFASVRVLGDPISLKWLAELMRANYQPETGLITIGGIDNLEIDRQSLRESIKVIDRVTLLPMTISAYLDLFVSLDSAHSKQQALTALGLDEDIARLHKGLGAKLSRSGWPLTQPQAIRLKLASALLAKPRLLVLGDIVDSVEIGVMEEVISLLKQQGTTLLYFTKRQDLDTFSHTLEIEPESQRLTDILREDDL
;
A
#
# COMPACT_ATOMS: atom_id res chain seq x y z
N MET A 1 -24.08 24.92 20.85
CA MET A 1 -24.18 23.46 20.60
C MET A 1 -23.72 23.08 19.18
N TYR A 2 -24.28 23.65 18.11
CA TYR A 2 -23.91 23.33 16.73
C TYR A 2 -22.41 23.52 16.43
N ALA A 3 -21.84 24.68 16.78
CA ALA A 3 -20.42 24.98 16.57
C ALA A 3 -19.48 24.01 17.32
N LEU A 4 -19.80 23.64 18.56
CA LEU A 4 -19.01 22.68 19.35
C LEU A 4 -19.04 21.28 18.70
N ARG A 5 -20.20 20.85 18.22
CA ARG A 5 -20.39 19.59 17.50
C ARG A 5 -19.54 19.58 16.22
N THR A 6 -19.63 20.63 15.41
CA THR A 6 -18.87 20.76 14.17
C THR A 6 -17.36 20.73 14.44
N TYR A 7 -16.91 21.42 15.48
CA TYR A 7 -15.50 21.40 15.88
C TYR A 7 -15.04 20.01 16.33
N ALA A 8 -15.83 19.32 17.16
CA ALA A 8 -15.52 17.98 17.63
C ALA A 8 -15.44 16.97 16.45
N MET A 9 -16.38 17.07 15.48
CA MET A 9 -16.38 16.22 14.29
C MET A 9 -15.17 16.49 13.38
N GLU A 10 -14.73 17.73 13.25
CA GLU A 10 -13.51 18.06 12.51
C GLU A 10 -12.26 17.47 13.17
N LEU A 11 -12.14 17.55 14.50
CA LEU A 11 -11.05 16.91 15.25
C LEU A 11 -11.06 15.37 15.06
N PHE A 12 -12.25 14.76 15.12
CA PHE A 12 -12.42 13.33 14.89
C PHE A 12 -12.00 12.92 13.48
N SER A 13 -12.42 13.67 12.45
CA SER A 13 -12.03 13.49 11.06
C SER A 13 -10.50 13.52 10.86
N ARG A 14 -9.84 14.52 11.47
CA ARG A 14 -8.37 14.65 11.41
C ARG A 14 -7.67 13.48 12.09
N LYS A 15 -8.19 13.01 13.21
CA LYS A 15 -7.62 11.87 13.94
C LYS A 15 -7.75 10.57 13.12
N ILE A 16 -8.91 10.32 12.50
CA ILE A 16 -9.12 9.18 11.61
C ILE A 16 -8.11 9.23 10.46
N TYR A 17 -8.05 10.37 9.76
CA TYR A 17 -7.15 10.54 8.62
C TYR A 17 -5.69 10.27 8.99
N SER A 18 -5.20 10.90 10.07
CA SER A 18 -3.83 10.73 10.53
C SER A 18 -3.53 9.27 10.90
N ARG A 19 -4.44 8.62 11.65
CA ARG A 19 -4.24 7.24 12.09
C ARG A 19 -4.19 6.26 10.92
N ILE A 20 -5.18 6.31 10.02
CA ILE A 20 -5.23 5.38 8.88
C ILE A 20 -4.02 5.63 7.96
N SER A 21 -3.68 6.90 7.65
CA SER A 21 -2.52 7.21 6.82
C SER A 21 -1.21 6.70 7.42
N SER A 22 -1.03 6.84 8.73
CA SER A 22 0.16 6.31 9.42
C SER A 22 0.20 4.78 9.42
N GLU A 23 -0.95 4.12 9.64
CA GLU A 23 -1.07 2.66 9.61
C GLU A 23 -0.75 2.12 8.20
N MET A 24 -1.30 2.74 7.14
CA MET A 24 -0.98 2.38 5.76
C MET A 24 0.50 2.58 5.44
N ALA A 25 1.12 3.68 5.87
CA ALA A 25 2.54 3.92 5.66
C ALA A 25 3.41 2.86 6.37
N MET A 26 3.07 2.51 7.61
CA MET A 26 3.77 1.45 8.36
C MET A 26 3.61 0.08 7.69
N THR A 27 2.39 -0.28 7.26
CA THR A 27 2.14 -1.52 6.53
C THR A 27 2.95 -1.58 5.23
N ALA A 28 2.97 -0.47 4.46
CA ALA A 28 3.77 -0.39 3.23
C ALA A 28 5.29 -0.53 3.48
N MET A 29 5.80 0.00 4.59
CA MET A 29 7.22 -0.13 4.96
C MET A 29 7.58 -1.55 5.43
N LEU A 30 6.65 -2.24 6.08
CA LEU A 30 6.86 -3.56 6.68
C LEU A 30 6.39 -4.70 5.76
N ALA A 31 5.82 -4.41 4.61
CA ALA A 31 5.40 -5.40 3.64
C ALA A 31 6.58 -6.25 3.16
N GLU A 32 6.30 -7.51 2.84
CA GLU A 32 7.30 -8.37 2.20
C GLU A 32 7.71 -7.82 0.82
N SER A 33 8.97 -8.01 0.46
CA SER A 33 9.55 -7.45 -0.78
C SER A 33 8.77 -7.87 -2.03
N ASP A 34 8.27 -9.11 -2.07
CA ASP A 34 7.60 -9.67 -3.24
C ASP A 34 6.13 -9.29 -3.33
N TYR A 35 5.50 -8.88 -2.22
CA TYR A 35 4.09 -8.51 -2.22
C TYR A 35 3.77 -7.45 -3.29
N PHE A 36 4.62 -6.43 -3.39
CA PHE A 36 4.45 -5.36 -4.38
C PHE A 36 4.92 -5.72 -5.79
N GLU A 37 5.61 -6.83 -5.98
CA GLU A 37 5.96 -7.33 -7.31
C GLU A 37 4.85 -8.23 -7.88
N GLU A 38 4.18 -9.00 -7.02
CA GLU A 38 3.04 -9.84 -7.39
C GLU A 38 1.76 -9.03 -7.61
N HIS A 39 1.53 -8.02 -6.79
CA HIS A 39 0.35 -7.18 -6.84
C HIS A 39 0.71 -5.82 -7.45
N GLN A 40 -0.12 -5.34 -8.37
CA GLN A 40 0.12 -4.03 -8.98
C GLN A 40 0.17 -2.94 -7.90
N GLN A 41 1.36 -2.39 -7.67
CA GLN A 41 1.61 -1.38 -6.61
C GLN A 41 0.63 -0.20 -6.67
N ALA A 42 0.27 0.20 -7.89
CA ALA A 42 -0.63 1.31 -8.14
C ALA A 42 -2.03 1.07 -7.60
N ASP A 43 -2.54 -0.14 -7.71
CA ASP A 43 -3.89 -0.50 -7.33
C ASP A 43 -4.12 -0.38 -5.81
N LEU A 44 -3.16 -0.87 -5.02
CA LEU A 44 -3.26 -0.79 -3.57
C LEU A 44 -3.23 0.66 -3.06
N PHE A 45 -2.32 1.51 -3.59
CA PHE A 45 -2.17 2.89 -3.12
C PHE A 45 -3.28 3.82 -3.60
N ASN A 46 -3.94 3.54 -4.72
CA ASN A 46 -5.09 4.31 -5.16
C ASN A 46 -6.25 4.23 -4.15
N ARG A 47 -6.35 3.14 -3.39
CA ARG A 47 -7.36 2.95 -2.32
C ARG A 47 -7.16 3.88 -1.13
N TYR A 48 -5.99 4.50 -0.99
CA TYR A 48 -5.76 5.59 -0.02
C TYR A 48 -6.82 6.69 -0.12
N PHE A 49 -7.29 6.99 -1.33
CA PHE A 49 -8.30 8.05 -1.52
C PHE A 49 -9.64 7.74 -0.87
N ASP A 50 -9.93 6.48 -0.55
CA ASP A 50 -11.14 6.11 0.19
C ASP A 50 -11.15 6.59 1.64
N ILE A 51 -9.99 6.93 2.21
CA ILE A 51 -9.91 7.64 3.49
C ILE A 51 -10.67 8.97 3.43
N ILE A 52 -10.66 9.65 2.27
CA ILE A 52 -11.39 10.92 2.09
C ILE A 52 -12.90 10.68 2.14
N THR A 53 -13.38 9.57 1.58
CA THR A 53 -14.78 9.15 1.65
C THR A 53 -15.19 8.90 3.10
N ILE A 54 -14.41 8.10 3.85
CA ILE A 54 -14.66 7.85 5.27
C ILE A 54 -14.64 9.16 6.07
N LYS A 55 -13.62 9.99 5.84
CA LYS A 55 -13.48 11.30 6.52
C LYS A 55 -14.68 12.21 6.32
N LYS A 56 -15.31 12.21 5.15
CA LYS A 56 -16.48 13.05 4.83
C LYS A 56 -17.79 12.43 5.29
N SER A 57 -18.00 11.16 4.95
CA SER A 57 -19.29 10.49 5.11
C SER A 57 -19.56 10.07 6.55
N LEU A 58 -18.55 9.55 7.26
CA LEU A 58 -18.73 9.06 8.64
C LEU A 58 -19.18 10.15 9.62
N PRO A 59 -18.57 11.36 9.68
CA PRO A 59 -19.07 12.45 10.50
C PRO A 59 -20.47 12.93 10.11
N SER A 60 -20.79 12.93 8.82
CA SER A 60 -22.12 13.32 8.33
C SER A 60 -23.18 12.34 8.80
N ILE A 61 -22.95 11.04 8.66
CA ILE A 61 -23.87 9.98 9.12
C ILE A 61 -24.06 10.08 10.62
N LEU A 62 -22.97 10.17 11.41
CA LEU A 62 -23.03 10.26 12.87
C LEU A 62 -23.75 11.54 13.34
N THR A 63 -23.60 12.64 12.61
CA THR A 63 -24.17 13.92 13.01
C THR A 63 -25.64 14.04 12.59
N ASN A 64 -25.92 13.85 11.32
CA ASN A 64 -27.24 14.08 10.75
C ASN A 64 -28.14 12.85 10.92
N GLY A 65 -27.61 11.64 10.69
CA GLY A 65 -28.33 10.40 10.89
C GLY A 65 -28.73 10.19 12.35
N PHE A 66 -27.80 10.43 13.30
CA PHE A 66 -28.12 10.32 14.73
C PHE A 66 -29.14 11.39 15.17
N THR A 67 -29.02 12.62 14.66
CA THR A 67 -30.00 13.69 14.95
C THR A 67 -31.38 13.31 14.46
N PHE A 68 -31.50 12.78 13.24
CA PHE A 68 -32.78 12.30 12.69
C PHE A 68 -33.33 11.13 13.52
N LEU A 69 -32.51 10.17 13.89
CA LEU A 69 -32.90 9.03 14.71
C LEU A 69 -33.44 9.49 16.08
N LEU A 70 -32.74 10.40 16.74
CA LEU A 70 -33.17 10.95 18.03
C LEU A 70 -34.49 11.70 17.90
N GLN A 71 -34.64 12.52 16.86
CA GLN A 71 -35.87 13.23 16.56
C GLN A 71 -37.03 12.28 16.30
N ALA A 72 -36.80 11.19 15.55
CA ALA A 72 -37.80 10.18 15.26
C ALA A 72 -38.23 9.43 16.54
N ILE A 73 -37.27 9.02 17.39
CA ILE A 73 -37.57 8.35 18.66
C ILE A 73 -38.43 9.23 19.56
N ILE A 74 -38.03 10.49 19.77
CA ILE A 74 -38.77 11.40 20.63
C ILE A 74 -40.16 11.69 20.04
N GLY A 75 -40.24 12.00 18.74
CA GLY A 75 -41.51 12.34 18.09
C GLY A 75 -42.48 11.15 18.05
N PHE A 76 -42.02 9.93 17.69
CA PHE A 76 -42.86 8.76 17.74
C PHE A 76 -43.34 8.43 19.16
N THR A 77 -42.48 8.60 20.17
CA THR A 77 -42.89 8.41 21.56
C THR A 77 -43.98 9.40 21.95
N VAL A 78 -43.83 10.68 21.68
CA VAL A 78 -44.79 11.72 22.05
C VAL A 78 -46.15 11.50 21.33
N VAL A 79 -46.10 11.24 20.01
CA VAL A 79 -47.33 11.01 19.22
C VAL A 79 -48.06 9.74 19.67
N SER A 80 -47.35 8.71 20.05
CA SER A 80 -47.93 7.44 20.55
C SER A 80 -48.70 7.60 21.83
N PHE A 81 -48.40 8.63 22.67
CA PHE A 81 -49.18 8.93 23.88
C PHE A 81 -50.51 9.62 23.63
N TYR A 82 -50.72 10.18 22.44
CA TYR A 82 -52.01 10.86 22.16
C TYR A 82 -53.14 9.89 21.96
N HIS A 83 -52.93 8.77 21.24
CA HIS A 83 -53.95 7.77 20.98
C HIS A 83 -53.35 6.41 20.59
N PHE A 84 -54.05 5.30 20.89
CA PHE A 84 -53.59 3.95 20.56
C PHE A 84 -53.36 3.74 19.04
N TYR A 85 -54.21 4.29 18.18
CA TYR A 85 -54.05 4.22 16.72
C TYR A 85 -52.79 4.93 16.24
N PHE A 86 -52.36 6.02 16.89
CA PHE A 86 -51.12 6.70 16.56
C PHE A 86 -49.90 5.87 16.99
N MET A 87 -49.98 5.13 18.08
CA MET A 87 -48.95 4.17 18.46
C MET A 87 -48.79 3.07 17.40
N LEU A 88 -49.94 2.48 16.96
CA LEU A 88 -49.92 1.47 15.89
C LEU A 88 -49.36 2.02 14.58
N TYR A 89 -49.75 3.26 14.22
CA TYR A 89 -49.20 3.97 13.06
C TYR A 89 -47.69 4.18 13.13
N CYS A 90 -47.15 4.60 14.28
CA CYS A 90 -45.70 4.76 14.48
C CYS A 90 -44.97 3.43 14.35
N LEU A 91 -45.49 2.34 14.94
CA LEU A 91 -44.94 1.00 14.81
C LEU A 91 -44.94 0.50 13.35
N ALA A 92 -46.02 0.76 12.63
CA ALA A 92 -46.12 0.44 11.20
C ALA A 92 -45.07 1.19 10.38
N LEU A 93 -44.88 2.48 10.65
CA LEU A 93 -43.83 3.27 10.00
C LEU A 93 -42.42 2.72 10.23
N ILE A 94 -42.10 2.39 11.48
CA ILE A 94 -40.79 1.78 11.81
C ILE A 94 -40.60 0.46 11.05
N LEU A 95 -41.63 -0.37 11.03
CA LEU A 95 -41.60 -1.64 10.29
C LEU A 95 -41.42 -1.43 8.79
N LEU A 96 -42.10 -0.44 8.17
CA LEU A 96 -41.99 -0.16 6.76
C LEU A 96 -40.62 0.45 6.39
N ILE A 97 -40.05 1.32 7.22
CA ILE A 97 -38.69 1.84 7.05
C ILE A 97 -37.68 0.68 7.09
N TRP A 98 -37.82 -0.22 8.06
CA TRP A 98 -36.96 -1.41 8.16
C TRP A 98 -37.12 -2.33 6.94
N LEU A 99 -38.37 -2.52 6.45
CA LEU A 99 -38.66 -3.36 5.29
C LEU A 99 -38.04 -2.77 4.00
N ILE A 100 -38.14 -1.45 3.78
CA ILE A 100 -37.51 -0.77 2.66
C ILE A 100 -35.98 -1.00 2.70
N TRP A 101 -35.38 -0.80 3.86
CA TRP A 101 -33.95 -1.08 4.02
C TRP A 101 -33.60 -2.54 3.77
N ARG A 102 -34.43 -3.48 4.24
CA ARG A 102 -34.20 -4.93 4.08
C ARG A 102 -34.29 -5.39 2.64
N ILE A 103 -35.16 -4.78 1.86
CA ILE A 103 -35.38 -5.11 0.43
C ILE A 103 -34.23 -4.58 -0.42
N TRP A 104 -33.91 -3.30 -0.29
CA TRP A 104 -32.98 -2.60 -1.17
C TRP A 104 -31.55 -2.48 -0.62
N GLY A 105 -31.38 -2.35 0.68
CA GLY A 105 -30.11 -2.01 1.31
C GLY A 105 -29.01 -3.04 1.07
N TRP A 106 -29.33 -4.34 1.16
CA TRP A 106 -28.34 -5.38 0.93
C TRP A 106 -27.82 -5.40 -0.51
N ALA A 107 -28.70 -5.22 -1.47
CA ALA A 107 -28.32 -5.14 -2.87
C ALA A 107 -27.52 -3.86 -3.16
N ALA A 108 -27.86 -2.75 -2.51
CA ALA A 108 -27.14 -1.49 -2.63
C ALA A 108 -25.70 -1.61 -2.07
N ILE A 109 -25.50 -2.27 -0.92
CA ILE A 109 -24.16 -2.54 -0.36
C ILE A 109 -23.32 -3.36 -1.35
N ASN A 110 -23.84 -4.46 -1.85
CA ASN A 110 -23.08 -5.33 -2.75
C ASN A 110 -22.72 -4.63 -4.07
N THR A 111 -23.63 -3.80 -4.60
CA THR A 111 -23.35 -3.04 -5.83
C THR A 111 -22.39 -1.88 -5.60
N SER A 112 -22.32 -1.32 -4.38
CA SER A 112 -21.34 -0.31 -4.00
C SER A 112 -19.92 -0.88 -4.03
N PHE A 113 -19.71 -2.12 -3.56
CA PHE A 113 -18.41 -2.81 -3.67
C PHE A 113 -17.98 -2.98 -5.12
N SER A 114 -18.88 -3.47 -6.00
CA SER A 114 -18.57 -3.64 -7.42
C SER A 114 -18.26 -2.30 -8.10
N LEU A 115 -18.97 -1.24 -7.73
CA LEU A 115 -18.74 0.11 -8.24
C LEU A 115 -17.37 0.64 -7.80
N SER A 116 -16.99 0.44 -6.54
CA SER A 116 -15.68 0.83 -6.04
C SER A 116 -14.55 0.08 -6.73
N GLN A 117 -14.69 -1.23 -6.93
CA GLN A 117 -13.68 -2.03 -7.61
C GLN A 117 -13.49 -1.56 -9.06
N SER A 118 -14.55 -1.40 -9.85
CA SER A 118 -14.47 -0.94 -11.25
C SER A 118 -13.82 0.45 -11.38
N LYS A 119 -13.99 1.33 -10.38
CA LYS A 119 -13.29 2.62 -10.28
C LYS A 119 -11.77 2.43 -10.21
N TYR A 120 -11.30 1.47 -9.39
CA TYR A 120 -9.87 1.22 -9.23
C TYR A 120 -9.27 0.49 -10.43
N ASP A 121 -10.00 -0.43 -11.05
CA ASP A 121 -9.57 -1.09 -12.28
C ASP A 121 -9.31 -0.06 -13.39
N THR A 122 -10.23 0.91 -13.53
CA THR A 122 -10.05 2.02 -14.49
C THR A 122 -8.87 2.91 -14.13
N ALA A 123 -8.71 3.26 -12.85
CA ALA A 123 -7.60 4.10 -12.40
C ALA A 123 -6.24 3.42 -12.59
N SER A 124 -6.15 2.13 -12.28
CA SER A 124 -4.95 1.30 -12.46
C SER A 124 -4.57 1.19 -13.93
N TRP A 125 -5.56 0.98 -14.82
CA TRP A 125 -5.35 0.99 -16.26
C TRP A 125 -4.78 2.33 -16.76
N LEU A 126 -5.39 3.44 -16.41
CA LEU A 126 -4.92 4.78 -16.82
C LEU A 126 -3.50 5.06 -16.32
N GLN A 127 -3.17 4.60 -15.11
CA GLN A 127 -1.81 4.74 -14.57
C GLN A 127 -0.82 3.88 -15.33
N SER A 128 -1.15 2.62 -15.66
CA SER A 128 -0.29 1.75 -16.46
C SER A 128 -0.09 2.31 -17.86
N LEU A 129 -1.14 2.86 -18.48
CA LEU A 129 -1.08 3.52 -19.77
C LEU A 129 -0.13 4.73 -19.76
N ALA A 130 -0.15 5.53 -18.67
CA ALA A 130 0.75 6.67 -18.53
C ALA A 130 2.23 6.24 -18.39
N VAL A 131 2.51 5.15 -17.67
CA VAL A 131 3.87 4.62 -17.47
C VAL A 131 4.42 3.98 -18.75
N THR A 132 3.55 3.31 -19.54
CA THR A 132 3.94 2.56 -20.74
C THR A 132 3.51 3.23 -22.05
N ASN A 133 3.27 4.55 -22.03
CA ASN A 133 2.71 5.32 -23.14
C ASN A 133 3.51 5.16 -24.45
N GLU A 134 4.84 5.11 -24.36
CA GLU A 134 5.71 4.96 -25.51
C GLU A 134 5.50 3.61 -26.22
N SER A 135 5.31 2.54 -25.42
CA SER A 135 5.03 1.21 -25.97
C SER A 135 3.72 1.19 -26.78
N TYR A 136 2.67 1.83 -26.26
CA TYR A 136 1.39 1.93 -26.98
C TYR A 136 1.45 2.78 -28.22
N ARG A 137 2.29 3.81 -28.27
CA ARG A 137 2.49 4.66 -29.44
C ARG A 137 3.24 3.96 -30.58
N THR A 138 4.01 2.95 -30.26
CA THR A 138 4.84 2.19 -31.21
C THR A 138 4.26 0.84 -31.60
N THR A 139 3.10 0.43 -31.05
CA THR A 139 2.45 -0.84 -31.38
C THR A 139 1.83 -0.83 -32.77
N LEU A 140 1.70 -2.01 -33.37
CA LEU A 140 0.96 -2.21 -34.61
C LEU A 140 -0.57 -2.04 -34.45
N ASN A 141 -1.07 -2.08 -33.23
CA ASN A 141 -2.49 -1.85 -32.93
C ASN A 141 -2.66 -0.70 -31.92
N PRO A 142 -2.58 0.56 -32.36
CA PRO A 142 -2.72 1.73 -31.49
C PRO A 142 -4.16 1.90 -30.93
N THR A 143 -5.15 1.24 -31.54
CA THR A 143 -6.54 1.31 -31.08
C THR A 143 -6.78 0.47 -29.84
N PHE A 144 -5.95 -0.52 -29.55
CA PHE A 144 -6.09 -1.40 -28.37
C PHE A 144 -6.24 -0.62 -27.06
N ALA A 145 -5.41 0.42 -26.87
CA ALA A 145 -5.49 1.23 -25.66
C ALA A 145 -6.81 1.99 -25.54
N ILE A 146 -7.39 2.41 -26.65
CA ILE A 146 -8.70 3.09 -26.70
C ILE A 146 -9.80 2.06 -26.42
N GLU A 147 -9.76 0.92 -27.08
CA GLU A 147 -10.75 -0.16 -26.93
C GLU A 147 -10.80 -0.69 -25.49
N GLU A 148 -9.63 -0.89 -24.86
CA GLU A 148 -9.57 -1.33 -23.47
C GLU A 148 -10.04 -0.24 -22.49
N THR A 149 -9.74 1.03 -22.77
CA THR A 149 -10.28 2.15 -21.99
C THR A 149 -11.81 2.19 -22.10
N ASP A 150 -12.36 2.08 -23.31
CA ASP A 150 -13.81 2.06 -23.53
C ASP A 150 -14.48 0.87 -22.85
N ARG A 151 -13.84 -0.30 -22.84
CA ARG A 151 -14.33 -1.49 -22.14
C ARG A 151 -14.45 -1.23 -20.64
N LEU A 152 -13.38 -0.74 -20.00
CA LEU A 152 -13.34 -0.48 -18.55
C LEU A 152 -14.28 0.64 -18.14
N VAL A 153 -14.37 1.72 -18.92
CA VAL A 153 -15.32 2.81 -18.69
C VAL A 153 -16.76 2.34 -18.83
N SER A 154 -17.05 1.52 -19.85
CA SER A 154 -18.38 0.94 -20.04
C SER A 154 -18.78 0.01 -18.88
N GLU A 155 -17.84 -0.78 -18.38
CA GLU A 155 -18.04 -1.64 -17.21
C GLU A 155 -18.31 -0.80 -15.95
N HIS A 156 -17.53 0.27 -15.72
CA HIS A 156 -17.77 1.20 -14.61
C HIS A 156 -19.17 1.85 -14.69
N ILE A 157 -19.57 2.35 -15.87
CA ILE A 157 -20.91 2.92 -16.08
C ILE A 157 -22.00 1.88 -15.82
N ALA A 158 -21.81 0.63 -16.25
CA ALA A 158 -22.76 -0.44 -15.99
C ALA A 158 -22.89 -0.75 -14.48
N CYS A 159 -21.78 -0.77 -13.73
CA CYS A 159 -21.79 -0.91 -12.28
C CYS A 159 -22.48 0.28 -11.61
N GLN A 160 -22.21 1.52 -12.04
CA GLN A 160 -22.84 2.74 -11.54
C GLN A 160 -24.36 2.73 -11.78
N MET A 161 -24.80 2.36 -12.97
CA MET A 161 -26.23 2.26 -13.29
C MET A 161 -26.92 1.17 -12.48
N ARG A 162 -26.24 0.06 -12.21
CA ARG A 162 -26.77 -1.01 -11.35
C ARG A 162 -26.94 -0.53 -9.91
N HIS A 163 -25.95 0.11 -9.34
CA HIS A 163 -26.01 0.70 -8.00
C HIS A 163 -27.10 1.77 -7.92
N PHE A 164 -27.16 2.69 -8.89
CA PHE A 164 -28.16 3.75 -8.97
C PHE A 164 -29.59 3.20 -9.00
N ARG A 165 -29.85 2.07 -9.68
CA ARG A 165 -31.20 1.47 -9.69
C ARG A 165 -31.69 1.11 -8.30
N TYR A 166 -30.84 0.57 -7.44
CA TYR A 166 -31.21 0.18 -6.07
C TYR A 166 -31.34 1.39 -5.16
N THR A 167 -30.42 2.34 -5.20
CA THR A 167 -30.50 3.56 -4.39
C THR A 167 -31.66 4.45 -4.80
N PHE A 168 -31.96 4.55 -6.11
CA PHE A 168 -33.10 5.27 -6.63
C PHE A 168 -34.41 4.60 -6.25
N ALA A 169 -34.51 3.27 -6.36
CA ALA A 169 -35.74 2.55 -5.92
C ALA A 169 -35.97 2.73 -4.42
N GLN A 170 -34.91 2.74 -3.62
CA GLN A 170 -34.97 3.03 -2.19
C GLN A 170 -35.46 4.45 -1.91
N LEU A 171 -34.95 5.44 -2.63
CA LEU A 171 -35.41 6.84 -2.54
C LEU A 171 -36.87 6.96 -2.89
N LEU A 172 -37.34 6.36 -4.01
CA LEU A 172 -38.74 6.35 -4.41
C LEU A 172 -39.65 5.69 -3.37
N SER A 173 -39.18 4.59 -2.75
CA SER A 173 -39.89 3.92 -1.67
C SER A 173 -40.07 4.82 -0.45
N PHE A 174 -39.05 5.59 -0.06
CA PHE A 174 -39.18 6.57 1.03
C PHE A 174 -40.06 7.75 0.68
N LEU A 175 -40.04 8.24 -0.55
CA LEU A 175 -40.94 9.29 -1.03
C LEU A 175 -42.41 8.83 -1.04
N PHE A 176 -42.67 7.60 -1.49
CA PHE A 176 -43.99 7.00 -1.44
C PHE A 176 -44.46 6.80 0.01
N LEU A 177 -43.57 6.31 0.89
CA LEU A 177 -43.87 6.15 2.31
C LEU A 177 -44.19 7.51 2.96
N TYR A 178 -43.44 8.56 2.63
CA TYR A 178 -43.72 9.93 3.09
C TYR A 178 -45.14 10.38 2.72
N ALA A 179 -45.52 10.25 1.43
CA ALA A 179 -46.84 10.68 0.95
C ALA A 179 -47.97 9.85 1.56
N ALA A 180 -47.78 8.52 1.60
CA ALA A 180 -48.79 7.62 2.18
C ALA A 180 -48.95 7.85 3.68
N ALA A 181 -47.86 7.99 4.41
CA ALA A 181 -47.88 8.24 5.84
C ALA A 181 -48.55 9.56 6.20
N SER A 182 -48.29 10.64 5.44
CA SER A 182 -48.95 11.93 5.64
C SER A 182 -50.47 11.82 5.39
N ALA A 183 -50.90 11.15 4.31
CA ALA A 183 -52.32 10.96 4.00
C ALA A 183 -53.04 10.11 5.07
N ILE A 184 -52.39 9.02 5.55
CA ILE A 184 -52.94 8.16 6.60
C ILE A 184 -53.09 8.91 7.92
N LEU A 185 -52.06 9.72 8.29
CA LEU A 185 -52.09 10.52 9.53
C LEU A 185 -53.29 11.49 9.54
N LEU A 186 -53.49 12.22 8.44
CA LEU A 186 -54.61 13.16 8.31
C LEU A 186 -55.96 12.43 8.26
N GLY A 187 -56.06 11.32 7.51
CA GLY A 187 -57.26 10.54 7.39
C GLY A 187 -57.70 9.90 8.70
N VAL A 188 -56.80 9.19 9.35
CA VAL A 188 -57.07 8.51 10.64
C VAL A 188 -57.30 9.56 11.74
N GLY A 189 -56.40 10.57 11.80
CA GLY A 189 -56.52 11.65 12.79
C GLY A 189 -57.81 12.46 12.65
N GLY A 190 -58.18 12.79 11.41
CA GLY A 190 -59.47 13.46 11.13
C GLY A 190 -60.66 12.62 11.53
N TRP A 191 -60.63 11.30 11.24
CA TRP A 191 -61.71 10.39 11.68
C TRP A 191 -61.81 10.32 13.20
N LEU A 192 -60.68 10.26 13.95
CA LEU A 192 -60.68 10.27 15.41
C LEU A 192 -61.24 11.57 16.01
N VAL A 193 -60.98 12.73 15.35
CA VAL A 193 -61.56 14.01 15.78
C VAL A 193 -63.10 14.01 15.56
N ILE A 194 -63.57 13.47 14.44
CA ILE A 194 -65.02 13.37 14.17
C ILE A 194 -65.68 12.40 15.16
N ALA A 195 -65.02 11.32 15.52
CA ALA A 195 -65.47 10.34 16.53
C ALA A 195 -65.44 10.90 17.96
N GLY A 196 -64.85 12.07 18.20
CA GLY A 196 -64.72 12.69 19.52
C GLY A 196 -63.68 12.09 20.43
N GLU A 197 -62.81 11.19 19.89
CA GLU A 197 -61.72 10.52 20.65
C GLU A 197 -60.48 11.36 20.70
N LEU A 198 -60.35 12.38 19.82
CA LEU A 198 -59.18 13.28 19.76
C LEU A 198 -59.68 14.75 19.63
N THR A 199 -58.95 15.66 20.27
CA THR A 199 -59.22 17.11 20.05
C THR A 199 -58.50 17.57 18.79
N LEU A 200 -59.04 18.62 18.14
CA LEU A 200 -58.42 19.23 16.96
C LEU A 200 -56.98 19.71 17.28
N GLY A 201 -56.77 20.27 18.48
CA GLY A 201 -55.43 20.70 18.93
C GLY A 201 -54.45 19.57 19.02
N GLN A 202 -54.88 18.38 19.49
CA GLN A 202 -54.01 17.18 19.54
C GLN A 202 -53.67 16.68 18.14
N LEU A 203 -54.63 16.71 17.20
CA LEU A 203 -54.39 16.33 15.81
C LEU A 203 -53.35 17.26 15.17
N VAL A 204 -53.50 18.58 15.30
CA VAL A 204 -52.54 19.56 14.76
C VAL A 204 -51.16 19.40 15.39
N ALA A 205 -51.09 19.14 16.70
CA ALA A 205 -49.81 18.89 17.37
C ALA A 205 -49.14 17.60 16.86
N ALA A 206 -49.91 16.51 16.70
CA ALA A 206 -49.38 15.26 16.14
C ALA A 206 -48.90 15.44 14.71
N GLU A 207 -49.66 16.20 13.88
CA GLU A 207 -49.29 16.51 12.50
C GLU A 207 -47.97 17.30 12.42
N LEU A 208 -47.79 18.33 13.23
CA LEU A 208 -46.58 19.13 13.24
C LEU A 208 -45.35 18.30 13.66
N ILE A 209 -45.50 17.44 14.67
CA ILE A 209 -44.41 16.53 15.11
C ILE A 209 -44.10 15.54 14.01
N MET A 210 -45.11 14.90 13.44
CA MET A 210 -44.92 13.90 12.39
C MET A 210 -44.37 14.50 11.09
N LEU A 211 -44.81 15.71 10.72
CA LEU A 211 -44.30 16.40 9.54
C LEU A 211 -42.80 16.62 9.64
N ALA A 212 -42.31 17.03 10.82
CA ALA A 212 -40.90 17.22 11.05
C ALA A 212 -40.08 15.91 10.87
N ILE A 213 -40.65 14.75 11.19
CA ILE A 213 -40.03 13.43 10.97
C ILE A 213 -40.20 12.99 9.51
N LEU A 214 -41.41 13.10 8.96
CA LEU A 214 -41.70 12.59 7.63
C LEU A 214 -40.94 13.32 6.52
N VAL A 215 -40.71 14.64 6.65
CA VAL A 215 -39.82 15.43 5.74
C VAL A 215 -38.39 14.92 5.76
N GLY A 216 -37.96 14.33 6.85
CA GLY A 216 -36.63 13.70 6.98
C GLY A 216 -36.50 12.33 6.28
N LEU A 217 -37.62 11.62 5.95
CA LEU A 217 -37.56 10.27 5.36
C LEU A 217 -36.80 10.21 4.03
N PRO A 218 -37.02 11.11 3.05
CA PRO A 218 -36.21 11.12 1.83
C PRO A 218 -34.72 11.37 2.08
N GLN A 219 -34.38 12.13 3.16
CA GLN A 219 -32.98 12.39 3.52
C GLN A 219 -32.29 11.13 4.07
N VAL A 220 -33.06 10.17 4.64
CA VAL A 220 -32.54 8.87 5.08
C VAL A 220 -31.92 8.11 3.91
N ALA A 221 -32.50 8.20 2.70
CA ALA A 221 -31.89 7.58 1.51
C ALA A 221 -30.47 8.10 1.26
N GLY A 222 -30.22 9.42 1.38
CA GLY A 222 -28.91 10.01 1.24
C GLY A 222 -27.92 9.61 2.35
N TYR A 223 -28.41 9.42 3.59
CA TYR A 223 -27.56 8.90 4.67
C TYR A 223 -27.21 7.44 4.46
N LEU A 224 -28.13 6.63 3.93
CA LEU A 224 -27.89 5.24 3.60
C LEU A 224 -26.91 5.12 2.41
N ASP A 225 -27.04 5.95 1.39
CA ASP A 225 -26.10 6.02 0.27
C ASP A 225 -24.69 6.34 0.77
N SER A 226 -24.54 7.37 1.60
CA SER A 226 -23.26 7.68 2.28
C SER A 226 -22.75 6.53 3.14
N PHE A 227 -23.64 5.76 3.77
CA PHE A 227 -23.27 4.56 4.53
C PHE A 227 -22.75 3.45 3.63
N PHE A 228 -23.35 3.23 2.47
CA PHE A 228 -22.89 2.25 1.48
C PHE A 228 -21.52 2.63 0.94
N ASP A 229 -21.26 3.92 0.68
CA ASP A 229 -19.94 4.43 0.32
C ASP A 229 -18.89 4.16 1.39
N VAL A 230 -19.24 4.37 2.68
CA VAL A 230 -18.33 4.06 3.79
C VAL A 230 -18.05 2.57 3.88
N CYS A 231 -19.05 1.71 3.69
CA CYS A 231 -18.85 0.26 3.68
C CYS A 231 -17.89 -0.15 2.57
N ALA A 232 -18.05 0.39 1.34
CA ALA A 232 -17.14 0.12 0.24
C ALA A 232 -15.73 0.64 0.53
N ALA A 233 -15.60 1.84 1.06
CA ALA A 233 -14.31 2.44 1.42
C ALA A 233 -13.58 1.65 2.52
N VAL A 234 -14.29 1.13 3.52
CA VAL A 234 -13.72 0.30 4.59
C VAL A 234 -13.25 -1.05 4.03
N GLU A 235 -14.05 -1.68 3.15
CA GLU A 235 -13.66 -2.92 2.47
C GLU A 235 -12.37 -2.73 1.67
N GLU A 236 -12.27 -1.67 0.87
CA GLU A 236 -11.08 -1.38 0.08
C GLU A 236 -9.84 -1.10 0.96
N ILE A 237 -10.00 -0.37 2.06
CA ILE A 237 -8.90 -0.13 3.00
C ILE A 237 -8.53 -1.42 3.76
N SER A 238 -9.49 -2.32 4.02
CA SER A 238 -9.21 -3.57 4.74
C SER A 238 -8.21 -4.46 4.02
N ARG A 239 -8.14 -4.37 2.69
CA ARG A 239 -7.15 -5.09 1.86
C ARG A 239 -5.70 -4.74 2.20
N PHE A 240 -5.43 -3.56 2.78
CA PHE A 240 -4.10 -3.27 3.35
C PHE A 240 -3.73 -4.18 4.53
N ARG A 241 -4.72 -4.78 5.21
CA ARG A 241 -4.46 -5.74 6.29
C ARG A 241 -4.11 -7.14 5.77
N GLU A 242 -4.44 -7.43 4.52
CA GLU A 242 -4.07 -8.67 3.83
C GLU A 242 -2.61 -8.64 3.37
N VAL A 243 -1.98 -7.44 3.37
CA VAL A 243 -0.56 -7.31 3.09
C VAL A 243 0.24 -8.09 4.14
N GLU A 244 0.92 -9.13 3.69
CA GLU A 244 1.83 -9.87 4.56
C GLU A 244 2.94 -8.95 5.04
N THR A 245 2.90 -8.66 6.34
CA THR A 245 3.91 -7.84 6.98
C THR A 245 4.92 -8.73 7.67
N GLN A 246 6.15 -8.30 7.64
CA GLN A 246 7.23 -9.00 8.30
C GLN A 246 6.97 -9.05 9.81
N LEU A 247 7.22 -10.22 10.40
CA LEU A 247 7.06 -10.42 11.84
C LEU A 247 7.89 -9.39 12.63
N PRO A 248 7.38 -8.86 13.73
CA PRO A 248 8.15 -7.95 14.58
C PRO A 248 9.42 -8.63 15.08
N ALA A 249 10.49 -7.85 15.28
CA ALA A 249 11.74 -8.34 15.85
C ALA A 249 11.48 -9.03 17.20
N LYS A 250 12.15 -10.16 17.44
CA LYS A 250 12.08 -10.83 18.74
C LYS A 250 12.66 -9.91 19.82
N ALA A 251 12.05 -9.88 20.99
CA ALA A 251 12.50 -9.05 22.12
C ALA A 251 13.93 -9.41 22.62
N THR A 252 14.45 -10.58 22.23
CA THR A 252 15.77 -11.12 22.58
C THR A 252 16.75 -11.11 21.40
N ALA A 253 16.52 -10.23 20.41
CA ALA A 253 17.37 -10.18 19.22
C ALA A 253 18.82 -9.80 19.56
N VAL A 254 19.77 -10.51 18.96
CA VAL A 254 21.21 -10.30 19.14
C VAL A 254 21.69 -9.27 18.10
N PRO A 255 22.62 -8.36 18.45
CA PRO A 255 23.21 -7.44 17.48
C PRO A 255 24.02 -8.20 16.41
N VAL A 256 24.16 -7.60 15.23
CA VAL A 256 24.95 -8.19 14.13
C VAL A 256 26.38 -8.43 14.57
N PRO A 257 26.93 -9.65 14.39
CA PRO A 257 28.27 -9.97 14.78
C PRO A 257 29.30 -9.18 13.96
N LYS A 258 30.47 -8.93 14.54
CA LYS A 258 31.57 -8.23 13.84
C LYS A 258 32.12 -9.06 12.68
N ASP A 259 32.26 -10.36 12.88
CA ASP A 259 32.60 -11.31 11.83
C ASP A 259 31.32 -11.60 11.00
N PHE A 260 31.35 -11.29 9.72
CA PHE A 260 30.24 -11.49 8.81
C PHE A 260 30.43 -12.73 7.93
N THR A 261 31.08 -13.77 8.47
CA THR A 261 31.12 -15.07 7.79
C THR A 261 29.74 -15.67 7.73
N ALA A 262 29.19 -15.85 6.51
CA ALA A 262 27.86 -16.42 6.32
C ALA A 262 27.99 -17.89 5.90
N VAL A 263 27.31 -18.78 6.63
CA VAL A 263 27.31 -20.21 6.36
C VAL A 263 25.92 -20.68 6.04
N PHE A 264 25.77 -21.28 4.88
CA PHE A 264 24.53 -21.92 4.42
C PHE A 264 24.72 -23.43 4.54
N LYS A 265 23.95 -24.11 5.40
CA LYS A 265 24.01 -25.57 5.60
C LYS A 265 22.73 -26.21 5.06
N ALA A 266 22.82 -26.87 3.91
CA ALA A 266 21.70 -27.58 3.25
C ALA A 266 20.38 -26.79 3.23
N VAL A 267 20.45 -25.50 2.94
CA VAL A 267 19.35 -24.56 2.95
C VAL A 267 18.48 -24.80 1.72
N LYS A 268 17.27 -25.33 1.89
CA LYS A 268 16.29 -25.43 0.84
C LYS A 268 15.31 -24.28 0.92
N PHE A 269 15.04 -23.68 -0.23
CA PHE A 269 14.05 -22.63 -0.38
C PHE A 269 13.30 -22.81 -1.69
N SER A 270 11.98 -22.76 -1.64
CA SER A 270 11.13 -22.82 -2.84
C SER A 270 10.13 -21.66 -2.86
N ARG A 271 9.92 -21.11 -4.04
CA ARG A 271 8.90 -20.11 -4.32
C ARG A 271 8.62 -20.07 -5.82
N PHE A 272 7.38 -19.74 -6.21
CA PHE A 272 6.96 -19.66 -7.62
C PHE A 272 7.23 -20.94 -8.44
N ASN A 273 6.96 -22.12 -7.87
CA ASN A 273 7.24 -23.43 -8.49
C ASN A 273 8.73 -23.67 -8.84
N ARG A 274 9.64 -22.95 -8.20
CA ARG A 274 11.08 -23.16 -8.32
C ARG A 274 11.65 -23.44 -6.94
N ALA A 275 12.57 -24.39 -6.87
CA ALA A 275 13.28 -24.76 -5.65
C ALA A 275 14.77 -24.64 -5.88
N LYS A 276 15.49 -24.18 -4.86
CA LYS A 276 16.97 -24.18 -4.84
C LYS A 276 17.47 -24.61 -3.47
N THR A 277 18.64 -25.24 -3.50
CA THR A 277 19.37 -25.60 -2.30
C THR A 277 20.66 -24.77 -2.26
N PHE A 278 20.99 -24.22 -1.11
CA PHE A 278 22.23 -23.45 -0.87
C PHE A 278 23.05 -24.17 0.20
N ASP A 279 24.29 -24.52 -0.16
CA ASP A 279 25.24 -25.20 0.74
C ASP A 279 26.68 -24.70 0.48
N PHE A 280 27.06 -23.61 1.10
CA PHE A 280 28.38 -22.98 0.97
C PHE A 280 28.69 -22.09 2.16
N THR A 281 29.99 -21.73 2.28
CA THR A 281 30.46 -20.76 3.30
C THR A 281 31.02 -19.54 2.59
N LEU A 282 30.47 -18.36 2.88
CA LEU A 282 30.97 -17.07 2.41
C LEU A 282 31.93 -16.50 3.45
N PRO A 283 33.23 -16.40 3.16
CA PRO A 283 34.19 -15.82 4.09
C PRO A 283 33.96 -14.32 4.31
N ALA A 284 34.20 -13.83 5.51
CA ALA A 284 34.20 -12.40 5.79
C ALA A 284 35.28 -11.69 4.96
N PHE A 285 35.02 -10.45 4.56
CA PHE A 285 35.92 -9.59 3.78
C PHE A 285 36.32 -10.12 2.40
N ALA A 286 35.69 -11.21 1.95
CA ALA A 286 35.96 -11.76 0.63
C ALA A 286 35.28 -10.92 -0.47
N SER A 287 35.92 -10.86 -1.65
CA SER A 287 35.32 -10.39 -2.87
C SER A 287 35.01 -11.58 -3.75
N VAL A 288 33.74 -11.91 -3.91
CA VAL A 288 33.27 -13.13 -4.57
C VAL A 288 32.55 -12.80 -5.87
N ARG A 289 33.04 -13.33 -6.99
CA ARG A 289 32.30 -13.35 -8.24
C ARG A 289 31.29 -14.47 -8.17
N VAL A 290 30.04 -14.20 -8.47
CA VAL A 290 28.98 -15.19 -8.45
C VAL A 290 28.47 -15.44 -9.87
N LEU A 291 28.54 -16.69 -10.30
CA LEU A 291 27.94 -17.18 -11.53
C LEU A 291 26.62 -17.86 -11.17
N GLY A 292 25.53 -17.17 -11.45
CA GLY A 292 24.18 -17.63 -11.10
C GLY A 292 23.10 -16.83 -11.82
N ASP A 293 21.86 -17.25 -11.65
CA ASP A 293 20.71 -16.52 -12.20
C ASP A 293 20.25 -15.38 -11.27
N PRO A 294 19.50 -14.39 -11.80
CA PRO A 294 18.98 -13.26 -11.01
C PRO A 294 18.07 -13.69 -9.85
N ILE A 295 17.39 -14.85 -9.97
CA ILE A 295 16.52 -15.39 -8.91
C ILE A 295 17.36 -15.85 -7.73
N SER A 296 18.49 -16.49 -7.99
CA SER A 296 19.45 -16.90 -6.96
C SER A 296 19.96 -15.70 -6.17
N LEU A 297 20.30 -14.59 -6.85
CA LEU A 297 20.68 -13.34 -6.20
C LEU A 297 19.61 -12.86 -5.24
N LYS A 298 18.37 -12.74 -5.73
CA LYS A 298 17.25 -12.24 -4.95
C LYS A 298 17.01 -13.12 -3.72
N TRP A 299 16.90 -14.43 -3.90
CA TRP A 299 16.63 -15.34 -2.80
C TRP A 299 17.77 -15.38 -1.78
N LEU A 300 19.01 -15.39 -2.23
CA LEU A 300 20.17 -15.36 -1.36
C LEU A 300 20.17 -14.09 -0.49
N ALA A 301 19.95 -12.93 -1.10
CA ALA A 301 19.90 -11.66 -0.40
C ALA A 301 18.77 -11.59 0.64
N GLU A 302 17.56 -12.05 0.26
CA GLU A 302 16.39 -12.03 1.15
C GLU A 302 16.50 -13.06 2.28
N LEU A 303 17.09 -14.24 2.03
CA LEU A 303 17.41 -15.24 3.04
C LEU A 303 18.45 -14.71 4.04
N MET A 304 19.53 -14.08 3.57
CA MET A 304 20.54 -13.49 4.45
C MET A 304 19.99 -12.36 5.32
N ARG A 305 19.06 -11.57 4.80
CA ARG A 305 18.37 -10.50 5.54
C ARG A 305 17.30 -11.01 6.52
N ALA A 306 17.12 -12.33 6.61
CA ALA A 306 16.05 -12.98 7.37
C ALA A 306 14.63 -12.50 6.98
N ASN A 307 14.47 -12.02 5.74
CA ASN A 307 13.15 -11.67 5.19
C ASN A 307 12.37 -12.93 4.81
N TYR A 308 13.06 -13.98 4.37
CA TYR A 308 12.52 -15.31 4.11
C TYR A 308 13.07 -16.32 5.11
N GLN A 309 12.25 -17.31 5.43
CA GLN A 309 12.66 -18.48 6.19
C GLN A 309 12.91 -19.64 5.23
N PRO A 310 14.01 -20.39 5.35
CA PRO A 310 14.22 -21.60 4.58
C PRO A 310 13.23 -22.69 5.00
N GLU A 311 12.88 -23.58 4.05
CA GLU A 311 12.06 -24.76 4.34
C GLU A 311 12.83 -25.76 5.21
N THR A 312 14.10 -25.94 4.91
CA THR A 312 15.05 -26.78 5.67
C THR A 312 16.42 -26.15 5.64
N GLY A 313 17.29 -26.57 6.55
CA GLY A 313 18.66 -26.08 6.66
C GLY A 313 18.80 -24.92 7.65
N LEU A 314 20.01 -24.37 7.73
CA LEU A 314 20.35 -23.32 8.67
C LEU A 314 21.27 -22.28 8.00
N ILE A 315 20.97 -21.01 8.26
CA ILE A 315 21.83 -19.90 7.82
C ILE A 315 22.39 -19.25 9.07
N THR A 316 23.74 -19.22 9.18
CA THR A 316 24.38 -18.54 10.28
C THR A 316 25.27 -17.40 9.78
N ILE A 317 25.32 -16.30 10.53
CA ILE A 317 26.18 -15.15 10.27
C ILE A 317 27.03 -14.96 11.52
N GLY A 318 28.35 -15.07 11.37
CA GLY A 318 29.29 -15.05 12.52
C GLY A 318 29.00 -16.13 13.55
N GLY A 319 28.48 -17.29 13.12
CA GLY A 319 28.12 -18.42 13.99
C GLY A 319 26.75 -18.30 14.68
N ILE A 320 26.03 -17.21 14.49
CA ILE A 320 24.70 -16.96 15.06
C ILE A 320 23.63 -17.23 13.97
N ASP A 321 22.53 -17.90 14.32
CA ASP A 321 21.39 -18.07 13.42
C ASP A 321 20.86 -16.68 12.97
N ASN A 322 20.73 -16.46 11.67
CA ASN A 322 20.31 -15.17 11.14
C ASN A 322 18.89 -14.77 11.60
N LEU A 323 18.05 -15.74 11.98
CA LEU A 323 16.71 -15.49 12.53
C LEU A 323 16.74 -14.99 13.99
N GLU A 324 17.85 -15.12 14.70
CA GLU A 324 18.07 -14.61 16.06
C GLU A 324 18.69 -13.21 16.06
N ILE A 325 19.27 -12.78 14.94
CA ILE A 325 19.87 -11.45 14.80
C ILE A 325 18.76 -10.40 14.66
N ASP A 326 19.00 -9.19 15.21
CA ASP A 326 18.10 -8.07 15.00
C ASP A 326 17.94 -7.74 13.52
N ARG A 327 16.73 -7.87 13.03
CA ARG A 327 16.42 -7.75 11.58
C ARG A 327 16.76 -6.39 11.01
N GLN A 328 16.52 -5.32 11.78
CA GLN A 328 16.81 -3.98 11.30
C GLN A 328 18.32 -3.80 11.13
N SER A 329 19.09 -4.14 12.15
CA SER A 329 20.57 -4.10 12.10
C SER A 329 21.13 -4.99 10.99
N LEU A 330 20.50 -6.15 10.75
CA LEU A 330 20.90 -7.06 9.67
C LEU A 330 20.66 -6.44 8.29
N ARG A 331 19.50 -5.79 8.07
CA ARG A 331 19.19 -5.09 6.82
C ARG A 331 20.09 -3.88 6.57
N GLU A 332 20.44 -3.16 7.61
CA GLU A 332 21.39 -2.05 7.53
C GLU A 332 22.79 -2.54 7.15
N SER A 333 23.14 -3.74 7.63
CA SER A 333 24.45 -4.38 7.37
C SER A 333 24.55 -5.01 5.98
N ILE A 334 23.42 -5.37 5.33
CA ILE A 334 23.39 -6.02 4.02
C ILE A 334 22.75 -5.07 3.00
N LYS A 335 23.52 -4.58 2.05
CA LYS A 335 23.02 -3.75 0.96
C LYS A 335 22.96 -4.54 -0.35
N VAL A 336 21.89 -4.34 -1.13
CA VAL A 336 21.67 -5.00 -2.43
C VAL A 336 21.48 -3.95 -3.51
N ILE A 337 22.15 -4.11 -4.63
CA ILE A 337 22.01 -3.27 -5.83
C ILE A 337 21.71 -4.20 -7.00
N ASP A 338 20.44 -4.46 -7.25
CA ASP A 338 19.91 -5.34 -8.29
C ASP A 338 18.98 -4.62 -9.29
N ARG A 339 18.67 -3.36 -9.04
CA ARG A 339 17.75 -2.55 -9.84
C ARG A 339 18.06 -1.06 -9.74
N VAL A 340 17.59 -0.27 -10.73
CA VAL A 340 17.86 1.20 -10.80
C VAL A 340 16.94 2.03 -9.90
N THR A 341 15.91 1.46 -9.29
CA THR A 341 14.92 2.21 -8.51
C THR A 341 15.57 3.09 -7.44
N LEU A 342 15.33 4.40 -7.48
CA LEU A 342 15.80 5.42 -6.54
C LEU A 342 14.64 6.01 -5.73
N LEU A 343 14.95 6.61 -4.59
CA LEU A 343 13.99 7.35 -3.80
C LEU A 343 13.71 8.72 -4.45
N PRO A 344 12.43 9.16 -4.56
CA PRO A 344 12.05 10.41 -5.23
C PRO A 344 12.34 11.63 -4.33
N MET A 345 13.62 11.98 -4.20
CA MET A 345 14.11 13.10 -3.40
C MET A 345 15.29 13.79 -4.10
N THR A 346 15.87 14.83 -3.51
CA THR A 346 17.07 15.44 -4.09
C THR A 346 18.29 14.52 -3.94
N ILE A 347 19.27 14.65 -4.85
CA ILE A 347 20.50 13.84 -4.80
C ILE A 347 21.18 13.99 -3.43
N SER A 348 21.27 15.23 -2.92
CA SER A 348 21.84 15.46 -1.58
C SER A 348 21.09 14.72 -0.49
N ALA A 349 19.76 14.85 -0.44
CA ALA A 349 18.93 14.17 0.56
C ALA A 349 19.02 12.64 0.45
N TYR A 350 19.10 12.12 -0.79
CA TYR A 350 19.30 10.69 -1.03
C TYR A 350 20.63 10.20 -0.41
N LEU A 351 21.72 10.90 -0.65
CA LEU A 351 23.01 10.54 -0.07
C LEU A 351 23.03 10.69 1.46
N ASP A 352 22.35 11.73 1.99
CA ASP A 352 22.27 11.96 3.45
C ASP A 352 21.64 10.80 4.22
N LEU A 353 20.72 10.05 3.60
CA LEU A 353 20.11 8.86 4.22
C LEU A 353 21.11 7.73 4.49
N PHE A 354 22.24 7.73 3.79
CA PHE A 354 23.22 6.63 3.85
C PHE A 354 24.55 7.04 4.49
N VAL A 355 24.72 8.28 4.91
CA VAL A 355 25.92 8.69 5.64
C VAL A 355 25.92 8.07 7.01
N SER A 356 26.80 7.09 7.23
CA SER A 356 27.07 6.53 8.56
C SER A 356 27.91 7.51 9.38
N LEU A 357 27.74 7.49 10.70
CA LEU A 357 28.60 8.23 11.65
C LEU A 357 30.08 7.83 11.53
N ASP A 358 30.33 6.60 11.12
CA ASP A 358 31.67 6.02 10.90
C ASP A 358 32.11 6.09 9.43
N SER A 359 31.42 6.90 8.59
CA SER A 359 31.74 6.97 7.17
C SER A 359 33.15 7.55 6.98
N ALA A 360 34.03 6.75 6.36
CA ALA A 360 35.39 7.16 6.03
C ALA A 360 35.44 8.18 4.88
N HIS A 361 34.37 8.30 4.11
CA HIS A 361 34.30 9.10 2.90
C HIS A 361 33.29 10.22 3.04
N SER A 362 33.64 11.42 2.61
CA SER A 362 32.69 12.49 2.41
C SER A 362 31.81 12.19 1.18
N LYS A 363 30.62 12.80 1.12
CA LYS A 363 29.78 12.70 -0.09
C LYS A 363 30.54 13.03 -1.36
N GLN A 364 31.37 14.06 -1.29
CA GLN A 364 32.18 14.50 -2.44
C GLN A 364 33.16 13.40 -2.87
N GLN A 365 33.89 12.81 -1.94
CA GLN A 365 34.82 11.73 -2.25
C GLN A 365 34.13 10.51 -2.87
N ALA A 366 32.94 10.14 -2.36
CA ALA A 366 32.18 9.03 -2.93
C ALA A 366 31.67 9.35 -4.35
N LEU A 367 31.33 10.60 -4.64
CA LEU A 367 30.90 11.02 -5.98
C LEU A 367 32.09 11.06 -6.93
N THR A 368 33.25 11.56 -6.49
CA THR A 368 34.48 11.62 -7.28
C THR A 368 34.97 10.22 -7.66
N ALA A 369 35.03 9.30 -6.72
CA ALA A 369 35.42 7.92 -6.97
C ALA A 369 34.53 7.20 -8.00
N LEU A 370 33.30 7.67 -8.17
CA LEU A 370 32.34 7.13 -9.13
C LEU A 370 32.21 7.97 -10.41
N GLY A 371 33.03 9.03 -10.58
CA GLY A 371 33.00 9.91 -11.72
C GLY A 371 31.65 10.63 -11.91
N LEU A 372 30.94 10.90 -10.81
CA LEU A 372 29.62 11.56 -10.84
C LEU A 372 29.69 13.08 -10.66
N ASP A 373 30.83 13.63 -10.27
CA ASP A 373 30.99 15.06 -9.98
C ASP A 373 30.60 15.93 -11.14
N GLU A 374 31.16 15.67 -12.32
CA GLU A 374 30.86 16.43 -13.52
C GLU A 374 29.45 16.22 -14.01
N ASP A 375 28.95 14.97 -13.95
CA ASP A 375 27.61 14.61 -14.37
C ASP A 375 26.56 15.38 -13.53
N ILE A 376 26.75 15.43 -12.22
CA ILE A 376 25.86 16.16 -11.32
C ILE A 376 26.01 17.67 -11.48
N ALA A 377 27.25 18.18 -11.68
CA ALA A 377 27.48 19.61 -11.90
C ALA A 377 26.79 20.14 -13.17
N ARG A 378 26.63 19.30 -14.20
CA ARG A 378 25.89 19.62 -15.43
C ARG A 378 24.37 19.71 -15.26
N LEU A 379 23.83 19.15 -14.16
CA LEU A 379 22.40 19.26 -13.87
C LEU A 379 22.05 20.68 -13.44
N HIS A 380 20.90 21.19 -13.88
CA HIS A 380 20.43 22.57 -13.61
C HIS A 380 20.47 22.97 -12.13
N LYS A 381 20.31 21.99 -11.20
CA LYS A 381 20.29 22.20 -9.74
C LYS A 381 21.42 21.44 -9.01
N GLY A 382 22.37 20.85 -9.74
CA GLY A 382 23.43 20.06 -9.16
C GLY A 382 22.89 19.01 -8.16
N LEU A 383 23.43 18.96 -6.94
CA LEU A 383 22.96 18.08 -5.86
C LEU A 383 21.51 18.34 -5.40
N GLY A 384 20.95 19.51 -5.72
CA GLY A 384 19.54 19.85 -5.46
C GLY A 384 18.56 19.31 -6.51
N ALA A 385 19.04 18.63 -7.56
CA ALA A 385 18.18 18.00 -8.56
C ALA A 385 17.35 16.89 -7.93
N LYS A 386 16.02 16.89 -8.23
CA LYS A 386 15.10 15.86 -7.74
C LYS A 386 15.17 14.63 -8.62
N LEU A 387 15.36 13.50 -7.99
CA LEU A 387 15.33 12.18 -8.62
C LEU A 387 13.88 11.69 -8.77
N SER A 388 13.61 10.99 -9.86
CA SER A 388 12.42 10.15 -10.01
C SER A 388 12.70 8.71 -9.53
N ARG A 389 11.68 7.88 -9.46
CA ARG A 389 11.86 6.44 -9.20
C ARG A 389 12.73 5.75 -10.25
N SER A 390 12.64 6.13 -11.51
CA SER A 390 13.43 5.59 -12.62
C SER A 390 14.86 6.14 -12.69
N GLY A 391 15.20 7.09 -11.82
CA GLY A 391 16.52 7.72 -11.79
C GLY A 391 16.62 9.05 -12.54
N TRP A 392 15.61 9.43 -13.36
CA TRP A 392 15.66 10.71 -14.06
C TRP A 392 15.90 11.87 -13.07
N PRO A 393 16.75 12.88 -13.37
CA PRO A 393 17.37 13.22 -14.66
C PRO A 393 18.70 12.49 -14.96
N LEU A 394 19.13 11.54 -14.14
CA LEU A 394 20.31 10.74 -14.39
C LEU A 394 20.02 9.66 -15.45
N THR A 395 21.03 9.30 -16.21
CA THR A 395 21.00 8.09 -17.05
C THR A 395 21.05 6.84 -16.18
N GLN A 396 20.70 5.68 -16.74
CA GLN A 396 20.72 4.43 -16.00
C GLN A 396 22.10 4.11 -15.40
N PRO A 397 23.23 4.20 -16.12
CA PRO A 397 24.55 3.98 -15.52
C PRO A 397 24.88 5.00 -14.41
N GLN A 398 24.50 6.26 -14.57
CA GLN A 398 24.71 7.30 -13.54
C GLN A 398 23.88 7.02 -12.28
N ALA A 399 22.64 6.55 -12.44
CA ALA A 399 21.77 6.15 -11.32
C ALA A 399 22.34 4.94 -10.56
N ILE A 400 22.93 3.97 -11.26
CA ILE A 400 23.63 2.84 -10.64
C ILE A 400 24.88 3.32 -9.89
N ARG A 401 25.70 4.18 -10.49
CA ARG A 401 26.86 4.80 -9.82
C ARG A 401 26.43 5.57 -8.57
N LEU A 402 25.29 6.29 -8.59
CA LEU A 402 24.75 6.95 -7.41
C LEU A 402 24.37 5.96 -6.31
N LYS A 403 23.82 4.78 -6.66
CA LYS A 403 23.55 3.71 -5.70
C LYS A 403 24.85 3.15 -5.10
N LEU A 404 25.88 2.97 -5.91
CA LEU A 404 27.21 2.57 -5.42
C LEU A 404 27.82 3.62 -4.49
N ALA A 405 27.67 4.95 -4.81
CA ALA A 405 28.06 6.02 -3.88
C ALA A 405 27.36 5.88 -2.52
N SER A 406 26.05 5.60 -2.54
CA SER A 406 25.29 5.38 -1.31
C SER A 406 25.73 4.11 -0.56
N ALA A 407 26.27 3.10 -1.26
CA ALA A 407 26.83 1.91 -0.61
C ALA A 407 28.17 2.22 0.06
N LEU A 408 29.05 2.98 -0.59
CA LEU A 408 30.31 3.43 0.01
C LEU A 408 30.10 4.27 1.27
N LEU A 409 29.07 5.15 1.26
CA LEU A 409 28.70 5.97 2.42
C LEU A 409 28.09 5.17 3.56
N ALA A 410 27.28 4.16 3.25
CA ALA A 410 26.62 3.31 4.24
C ALA A 410 27.57 2.33 4.93
N LYS A 411 28.70 1.99 4.30
CA LYS A 411 29.70 1.04 4.81
C LYS A 411 29.05 -0.29 5.25
N PRO A 412 28.33 -0.99 4.35
CA PRO A 412 27.67 -2.24 4.70
C PRO A 412 28.70 -3.32 5.00
N ARG A 413 28.33 -4.32 5.80
CA ARG A 413 29.17 -5.49 6.02
C ARG A 413 29.17 -6.45 4.84
N LEU A 414 28.03 -6.49 4.13
CA LEU A 414 27.88 -7.25 2.90
C LEU A 414 27.23 -6.37 1.83
N LEU A 415 27.84 -6.32 0.68
CA LEU A 415 27.29 -5.71 -0.52
C LEU A 415 27.02 -6.79 -1.56
N VAL A 416 25.75 -6.88 -2.01
CA VAL A 416 25.33 -7.77 -3.10
C VAL A 416 25.07 -6.93 -4.33
N LEU A 417 25.78 -7.20 -5.42
CA LEU A 417 25.64 -6.52 -6.70
C LEU A 417 25.05 -7.47 -7.73
N GLY A 418 24.04 -7.01 -8.47
CA GLY A 418 23.48 -7.70 -9.61
C GLY A 418 24.18 -7.34 -10.92
N ASP A 419 23.89 -8.09 -11.98
CA ASP A 419 24.41 -7.90 -13.35
C ASP A 419 24.10 -6.52 -13.96
N ILE A 420 23.10 -5.81 -13.44
CA ILE A 420 22.80 -4.43 -13.84
C ILE A 420 24.01 -3.50 -13.65
N VAL A 421 24.88 -3.82 -12.67
CA VAL A 421 26.09 -3.05 -12.37
C VAL A 421 27.17 -3.25 -13.45
N ASP A 422 27.07 -4.27 -14.30
CA ASP A 422 27.94 -4.49 -15.45
C ASP A 422 27.91 -3.34 -16.47
N SER A 423 26.89 -2.48 -16.40
CA SER A 423 26.79 -1.25 -17.20
C SER A 423 27.74 -0.14 -16.76
N VAL A 424 28.42 -0.28 -15.61
CA VAL A 424 29.43 0.66 -15.09
C VAL A 424 30.79 0.33 -15.71
N GLU A 425 31.58 1.36 -16.00
CA GLU A 425 32.94 1.23 -16.56
C GLU A 425 33.85 0.43 -15.63
N ILE A 426 34.75 -0.37 -16.23
CA ILE A 426 35.64 -1.29 -15.52
C ILE A 426 36.49 -0.54 -14.50
N GLY A 427 37.19 0.54 -14.91
CA GLY A 427 38.08 1.29 -14.03
C GLY A 427 37.37 1.88 -12.82
N VAL A 428 36.11 2.34 -12.97
CA VAL A 428 35.28 2.79 -11.86
C VAL A 428 34.92 1.63 -10.91
N MET A 429 34.62 0.45 -11.46
CA MET A 429 34.31 -0.72 -10.64
C MET A 429 35.52 -1.24 -9.86
N GLU A 430 36.72 -1.27 -10.46
CA GLU A 430 37.95 -1.63 -9.78
C GLU A 430 38.24 -0.71 -8.59
N GLU A 431 38.08 0.62 -8.79
CA GLU A 431 38.22 1.59 -7.71
C GLU A 431 37.21 1.36 -6.59
N VAL A 432 35.93 1.15 -6.94
CA VAL A 432 34.86 0.84 -5.96
C VAL A 432 35.17 -0.45 -5.19
N ILE A 433 35.58 -1.52 -5.86
CA ILE A 433 35.94 -2.78 -5.20
C ILE A 433 37.15 -2.59 -4.26
N SER A 434 38.14 -1.82 -4.69
CA SER A 434 39.28 -1.47 -3.84
C SER A 434 38.87 -0.72 -2.57
N LEU A 435 38.01 0.29 -2.71
CA LEU A 435 37.45 1.06 -1.58
C LEU A 435 36.63 0.19 -0.63
N LEU A 436 35.81 -0.71 -1.16
CA LEU A 436 35.02 -1.66 -0.37
C LEU A 436 35.90 -2.63 0.42
N LYS A 437 36.97 -3.13 -0.19
CA LYS A 437 37.99 -3.97 0.49
C LYS A 437 38.67 -3.20 1.65
N GLN A 438 39.07 -1.95 1.43
CA GLN A 438 39.64 -1.10 2.46
C GLN A 438 38.68 -0.85 3.62
N GLN A 439 37.36 -0.76 3.33
CA GLN A 439 36.30 -0.62 4.33
C GLN A 439 36.01 -1.92 5.10
N GLY A 440 36.52 -3.06 4.65
CA GLY A 440 36.22 -4.37 5.22
C GLY A 440 34.83 -4.87 4.86
N THR A 441 34.31 -4.51 3.69
CA THR A 441 33.02 -4.97 3.19
C THR A 441 33.20 -6.28 2.42
N THR A 442 32.40 -7.30 2.75
CA THR A 442 32.28 -8.52 1.93
C THR A 442 31.50 -8.19 0.68
N LEU A 443 31.97 -8.62 -0.49
CA LEU A 443 31.33 -8.37 -1.78
C LEU A 443 30.84 -9.66 -2.43
N LEU A 444 29.57 -9.72 -2.80
CA LEU A 444 29.00 -10.72 -3.71
C LEU A 444 28.59 -10.02 -5.01
N TYR A 445 29.27 -10.28 -6.10
CA TYR A 445 28.96 -9.69 -7.38
C TYR A 445 28.50 -10.74 -8.39
N PHE A 446 27.22 -10.70 -8.70
CA PHE A 446 26.60 -11.51 -9.76
C PHE A 446 26.94 -10.89 -11.11
N THR A 447 27.97 -11.41 -11.77
CA THR A 447 28.44 -10.89 -13.04
C THR A 447 28.97 -12.00 -13.94
N LYS A 448 28.79 -11.82 -15.24
CA LYS A 448 29.41 -12.68 -16.27
C LYS A 448 30.73 -12.10 -16.80
N ARG A 449 31.12 -10.91 -16.30
CA ARG A 449 32.38 -10.27 -16.70
C ARG A 449 33.56 -11.10 -16.29
N GLN A 450 34.52 -11.26 -17.19
CA GLN A 450 35.80 -11.94 -16.95
C GLN A 450 36.98 -10.98 -16.86
N ASP A 451 36.75 -9.69 -17.11
CA ASP A 451 37.71 -8.62 -17.22
C ASP A 451 38.06 -7.91 -15.88
N LEU A 452 37.49 -8.40 -14.78
CA LEU A 452 37.78 -7.91 -13.42
C LEU A 452 38.58 -8.93 -12.63
N ASP A 453 39.86 -8.68 -12.47
CA ASP A 453 40.83 -9.56 -11.73
C ASP A 453 40.87 -9.32 -10.21
N THR A 454 39.90 -8.59 -9.67
CA THR A 454 39.91 -8.15 -8.28
C THR A 454 39.20 -9.10 -7.31
N PHE A 455 38.67 -10.21 -7.78
CA PHE A 455 37.96 -11.19 -6.96
C PHE A 455 38.96 -12.16 -6.26
N SER A 456 38.61 -12.55 -5.02
CA SER A 456 39.33 -13.57 -4.28
C SER A 456 38.76 -14.97 -4.49
N HIS A 457 37.46 -15.09 -4.79
CA HIS A 457 36.78 -16.36 -4.94
C HIS A 457 35.75 -16.27 -6.08
N THR A 458 35.42 -17.43 -6.65
CA THR A 458 34.28 -17.60 -7.56
C THR A 458 33.27 -18.57 -6.93
N LEU A 459 32.02 -18.19 -6.88
CA LEU A 459 30.91 -19.03 -6.45
C LEU A 459 30.04 -19.36 -7.64
N GLU A 460 29.97 -20.62 -8.02
CA GLU A 460 29.06 -21.11 -9.05
C GLU A 460 27.79 -21.65 -8.40
N ILE A 461 26.65 -21.13 -8.82
CA ILE A 461 25.33 -21.55 -8.33
C ILE A 461 24.58 -22.24 -9.46
N GLU A 462 24.73 -23.54 -9.55
CA GLU A 462 23.95 -24.40 -10.44
C GLU A 462 22.65 -24.86 -9.76
N PRO A 463 21.65 -25.40 -10.52
CA PRO A 463 20.37 -25.83 -9.93
C PRO A 463 20.50 -26.87 -8.81
N GLU A 464 21.49 -27.79 -8.90
CA GLU A 464 21.66 -28.91 -7.98
C GLU A 464 23.00 -28.91 -7.21
N SER A 465 23.96 -28.06 -7.60
CA SER A 465 25.29 -28.03 -6.99
C SER A 465 25.79 -26.59 -6.82
N GLN A 466 26.65 -26.40 -5.84
CA GLN A 466 27.32 -25.12 -5.63
C GLN A 466 28.80 -25.37 -5.30
N ARG A 467 29.65 -24.56 -5.90
CA ARG A 467 31.06 -24.66 -5.71
C ARG A 467 31.68 -23.29 -5.45
N LEU A 468 32.25 -23.09 -4.29
CA LEU A 468 33.09 -21.95 -4.00
C LEU A 468 34.52 -22.32 -4.28
N THR A 469 35.18 -21.66 -5.22
CA THR A 469 36.56 -21.90 -5.62
C THR A 469 37.41 -20.67 -5.29
N ASP A 470 38.59 -20.90 -4.73
CA ASP A 470 39.57 -19.85 -4.44
C ASP A 470 40.38 -19.55 -5.72
N ILE A 471 40.33 -18.34 -6.23
CA ILE A 471 40.98 -17.93 -7.48
C ILE A 471 42.51 -17.89 -7.28
N LEU A 472 42.99 -17.60 -6.06
CA LEU A 472 44.42 -17.49 -5.75
C LEU A 472 45.15 -18.84 -5.72
N ARG A 473 44.45 -19.98 -5.74
CA ARG A 473 45.04 -21.34 -5.76
C ARG A 473 45.09 -21.99 -7.13
N GLU A 474 44.40 -21.46 -8.13
CA GLU A 474 44.41 -22.03 -9.50
C GLU A 474 45.62 -21.62 -10.32
N ASP A 475 46.31 -20.49 -9.97
CA ASP A 475 47.51 -20.04 -10.68
C ASP A 475 48.81 -20.74 -10.16
N ASP A 476 48.72 -21.54 -9.09
CA ASP A 476 49.84 -22.32 -8.50
C ASP A 476 49.82 -23.82 -8.89
N LEU A 477 48.95 -24.25 -9.79
CA LEU A 477 48.88 -25.61 -10.34
C LEU A 477 49.17 -25.62 -11.84
#